data_8da1d2a6eacaf5af16c72a287c842ed7
#
_entry.id   8da1d2a6eacaf5af16c72a287c842ed7
#
_cell.length_a   1.000
_cell.length_b   1.000
_cell.length_c   1.000
_cell.angle_alpha   90.00
_cell.angle_beta   90.00
_cell.angle_gamma   90.00
#
_symmetry.space_group_name_H-M   'P 1'
#
loop_
_entity.id
_entity.type
_entity.pdbx_description
1 polymer ?
#
loop_
_entity_poly.entity_id
_entity_poly.type
_entity_poly.pdbx_seq_one_letter_code
_entity_poly.pdbx_strand_id
1 'polypeptide(L)'
;MPIRTNSDIRTQCKDQAVSQSELSRRRFLQGAAMAGASTVITASAAAGSEGQSGSATAHAHDPAGSANPIIPNFSGRYGEDAVPEFQSPKRPMGKTGLQVSILGVGGYHLGTASGQSEVNNMVAKALDRGINFFDNAWEYHKGMSEERLGTALKGKRDQAIVMTKLCTHGRKKDVAMKQLEESLTRLQTDHLDVWQIHEVVYYNDPERAYDHDGAVEALAAAKQQGKVRFVGFTGHKDPSIHLDMIHRGFPFDAVQMPINAFDPSFRSFEREVVPVAVQKGMAVFSMKSMGGSGEAIVHGALTPSEALSYAMSIPGVSTTISGMDSMEVLDQNLRILHDFKPLATEQLNALREHGRRFNDGRYELYKSTVKYDGELGREQHNFPTSAELPA
;
A
#
# COMPACT_ATOMS: atom_id res chain seq x y z
N MET A 1 -3.07 -7.15 -40.31
CA MET A 1 -2.59 -6.16 -39.34
C MET A 1 -1.28 -6.67 -38.78
N PRO A 2 -0.19 -5.92 -38.79
CA PRO A 2 1.10 -6.43 -38.30
C PRO A 2 1.10 -6.49 -36.76
N ILE A 3 1.60 -7.60 -36.25
CA ILE A 3 1.80 -7.86 -34.83
C ILE A 3 2.90 -6.92 -34.33
N ARG A 4 2.59 -6.04 -33.39
CA ARG A 4 3.58 -5.15 -32.75
C ARG A 4 4.58 -5.99 -31.94
N THR A 5 5.85 -5.70 -32.10
CA THR A 5 6.92 -6.43 -31.42
C THR A 5 7.15 -5.89 -30.00
N ASN A 6 7.70 -6.73 -29.13
CA ASN A 6 7.97 -6.45 -27.70
C ASN A 6 8.89 -5.21 -27.46
N SER A 7 9.52 -4.65 -28.50
CA SER A 7 10.35 -3.45 -28.42
C SER A 7 9.54 -2.14 -28.35
N ASP A 8 8.37 -2.10 -28.98
CA ASP A 8 7.55 -0.86 -29.05
C ASP A 8 6.83 -0.58 -27.72
N ILE A 9 6.51 -1.63 -26.98
CA ILE A 9 5.89 -1.52 -25.65
C ILE A 9 6.89 -0.99 -24.59
N ARG A 10 8.19 -1.22 -24.80
CA ARG A 10 9.25 -0.80 -23.86
C ARG A 10 9.50 0.71 -23.80
N THR A 11 9.16 1.45 -24.82
CA THR A 11 9.48 2.88 -24.91
C THR A 11 8.38 3.74 -24.27
N GLN A 12 7.11 3.41 -24.46
CA GLN A 12 5.98 4.19 -23.94
C GLN A 12 5.80 4.14 -22.40
N CYS A 13 6.18 3.03 -21.76
CA CYS A 13 6.09 2.92 -20.29
C CYS A 13 7.18 3.68 -19.52
N LYS A 14 8.27 4.10 -20.17
CA LYS A 14 9.35 4.83 -19.47
C LYS A 14 8.95 6.25 -19.07
N ASP A 15 8.17 6.93 -19.89
CA ASP A 15 7.89 8.36 -19.70
C ASP A 15 6.75 8.62 -18.71
N GLN A 16 5.80 7.70 -18.54
CA GLN A 16 4.67 7.90 -17.62
C GLN A 16 5.01 7.57 -16.15
N ALA A 17 5.84 6.56 -15.90
CA ALA A 17 6.24 6.20 -14.54
C ALA A 17 7.14 7.28 -13.90
N VAL A 18 7.98 7.95 -14.71
CA VAL A 18 8.87 9.03 -14.24
C VAL A 18 8.07 10.26 -13.83
N SER A 19 7.01 10.63 -14.57
CA SER A 19 6.23 11.85 -14.31
C SER A 19 5.38 11.76 -13.02
N GLN A 20 4.83 10.60 -12.70
CA GLN A 20 4.02 10.43 -11.49
C GLN A 20 4.87 10.34 -10.22
N SER A 21 6.06 9.74 -10.28
CA SER A 21 6.96 9.67 -9.14
C SER A 21 7.57 11.04 -8.78
N GLU A 22 7.91 11.86 -9.77
CA GLU A 22 8.41 13.22 -9.53
C GLU A 22 7.35 14.18 -8.97
N LEU A 23 6.10 14.07 -9.42
CA LEU A 23 5.00 14.85 -8.89
C LEU A 23 4.67 14.45 -7.43
N SER A 24 4.72 13.16 -7.12
CA SER A 24 4.53 12.64 -5.76
C SER A 24 5.62 13.12 -4.81
N ARG A 25 6.90 13.04 -5.21
CA ARG A 25 8.06 13.53 -4.43
C ARG A 25 7.97 15.01 -4.09
N ARG A 26 7.74 15.87 -5.08
CA ARG A 26 7.64 17.32 -4.84
C ARG A 26 6.49 17.69 -3.92
N ARG A 27 5.34 17.04 -4.03
CA ARG A 27 4.17 17.30 -3.18
C ARG A 27 4.33 16.74 -1.77
N PHE A 28 4.97 15.58 -1.61
CA PHE A 28 5.24 15.00 -0.29
C PHE A 28 6.21 15.85 0.53
N LEU A 29 7.29 16.35 -0.08
CA LEU A 29 8.27 17.23 0.58
C LEU A 29 7.69 18.62 0.87
N GLN A 30 6.82 19.17 0.00
CA GLN A 30 6.16 20.45 0.24
C GLN A 30 5.15 20.40 1.39
N GLY A 31 4.44 19.28 1.57
CA GLY A 31 3.54 19.09 2.71
C GLY A 31 4.27 19.06 4.07
N ALA A 32 5.47 18.49 4.10
CA ALA A 32 6.29 18.43 5.32
C ALA A 32 6.90 19.80 5.71
N ALA A 33 7.22 20.65 4.71
CA ALA A 33 7.84 21.96 4.94
C ALA A 33 6.86 23.05 5.40
N MET A 34 5.56 22.90 5.13
CA MET A 34 4.54 23.93 5.47
C MET A 34 4.03 23.84 6.91
N ALA A 35 4.33 22.78 7.64
CA ALA A 35 3.88 22.61 9.03
C ALA A 35 4.76 23.33 10.08
N GLY A 36 5.82 24.00 9.68
CA GLY A 36 6.85 24.55 10.57
C GLY A 36 6.95 26.08 10.71
N ALA A 37 6.14 26.89 10.04
CA ALA A 37 6.27 28.36 10.08
C ALA A 37 5.03 29.07 10.61
N SER A 38 4.90 29.13 11.94
CA SER A 38 4.01 30.10 12.61
C SER A 38 4.81 31.34 12.97
N THR A 39 4.72 32.38 12.13
CA THR A 39 5.23 33.71 12.44
C THR A 39 4.07 34.62 12.82
N VAL A 40 4.16 35.19 14.01
CA VAL A 40 3.26 36.18 14.57
C VAL A 40 3.33 37.46 13.75
N ILE A 41 2.21 37.95 13.22
CA ILE A 41 2.07 39.32 12.72
C ILE A 41 0.87 39.98 13.41
N THR A 42 1.18 41.05 14.12
CA THR A 42 0.27 41.96 14.80
C THR A 42 -0.59 42.76 13.83
N ALA A 43 -1.84 42.99 14.23
CA ALA A 43 -2.86 43.74 13.51
C ALA A 43 -2.56 45.23 13.44
N SER A 44 -2.89 45.85 12.29
CA SER A 44 -3.25 47.26 12.24
C SER A 44 -4.43 47.45 11.29
N ALA A 45 -5.45 48.13 11.73
CA ALA A 45 -6.70 48.39 11.04
C ALA A 45 -6.61 49.66 10.19
N ALA A 46 -7.23 49.66 9.01
CA ALA A 46 -7.80 50.85 8.37
C ALA A 46 -8.91 50.50 7.38
N ALA A 47 -9.97 51.30 7.47
CA ALA A 47 -11.26 51.18 6.81
C ALA A 47 -11.28 51.71 5.36
N GLY A 48 -12.25 51.27 4.56
CA GLY A 48 -12.80 52.09 3.48
C GLY A 48 -13.22 51.44 2.19
N SER A 49 -14.51 51.36 1.96
CA SER A 49 -15.41 51.66 0.83
C SER A 49 -15.61 50.66 -0.32
N GLU A 50 -16.82 50.31 -0.44
CA GLU A 50 -17.80 49.92 -1.48
C GLU A 50 -17.40 49.83 -2.94
N GLY A 51 -17.93 48.77 -3.63
CA GLY A 51 -18.07 48.69 -5.07
C GLY A 51 -18.65 47.32 -5.50
N GLN A 52 -19.87 47.34 -6.03
CA GLN A 52 -20.71 46.21 -6.45
C GLN A 52 -20.28 45.47 -7.70
N SER A 53 -20.77 44.24 -7.77
CA SER A 53 -21.32 43.47 -8.87
C SER A 53 -20.40 42.56 -9.69
N GLY A 54 -20.83 41.26 -9.73
CA GLY A 54 -20.37 40.28 -10.71
C GLY A 54 -20.51 38.87 -10.22
N SER A 55 -21.71 38.24 -10.37
CA SER A 55 -22.00 36.87 -10.10
C SER A 55 -21.12 35.93 -10.97
N ALA A 56 -20.27 35.16 -10.34
CA ALA A 56 -19.73 33.92 -10.84
C ALA A 56 -19.68 32.93 -9.67
N THR A 57 -20.48 31.89 -9.74
CA THR A 57 -20.49 30.79 -8.78
C THR A 57 -19.15 30.04 -8.88
N ALA A 58 -18.15 30.51 -8.20
CA ALA A 58 -16.96 29.75 -7.87
C ALA A 58 -17.34 28.73 -6.80
N HIS A 59 -17.18 27.45 -7.10
CA HIS A 59 -17.19 26.42 -6.06
C HIS A 59 -16.15 26.82 -5.00
N ALA A 60 -16.64 27.18 -3.83
CA ALA A 60 -15.80 27.49 -2.69
C ALA A 60 -14.91 26.27 -2.38
N HIS A 61 -13.61 26.43 -2.61
CA HIS A 61 -12.62 25.63 -1.91
C HIS A 61 -12.75 25.99 -0.43
N ASP A 62 -13.38 25.08 0.32
CA ASP A 62 -13.33 25.12 1.77
C ASP A 62 -11.85 24.89 2.14
N PRO A 63 -11.12 25.85 2.68
CA PRO A 63 -9.80 25.60 3.20
C PRO A 63 -10.02 24.59 4.32
N ALA A 64 -9.47 23.37 4.20
CA ALA A 64 -9.44 22.38 5.24
C ALA A 64 -8.89 23.09 6.47
N GLY A 65 -9.79 23.54 7.34
CA GLY A 65 -9.41 24.17 8.59
C GLY A 65 -8.48 23.20 9.29
N SER A 66 -7.33 23.68 9.77
CA SER A 66 -6.36 22.89 10.52
C SER A 66 -7.04 22.42 11.82
N ALA A 67 -7.84 21.34 11.69
CA ALA A 67 -8.34 20.64 12.84
C ALA A 67 -7.11 20.11 13.59
N ASN A 68 -7.03 20.38 14.89
CA ASN A 68 -6.01 19.75 15.73
C ASN A 68 -6.05 18.24 15.46
N PRO A 69 -4.90 17.59 15.23
CA PRO A 69 -4.86 16.16 14.96
C PRO A 69 -5.53 15.39 16.09
N ILE A 70 -6.33 14.37 15.73
CA ILE A 70 -7.05 13.52 16.69
C ILE A 70 -6.08 12.77 17.58
N ILE A 71 -4.90 12.46 17.05
CA ILE A 71 -3.77 11.91 17.80
C ILE A 71 -2.51 12.76 17.56
N PRO A 72 -1.54 12.74 18.49
CA PRO A 72 -0.28 13.45 18.30
C PRO A 72 0.42 13.06 16.99
N ASN A 73 0.98 14.06 16.29
CA ASN A 73 1.85 13.79 15.15
C ASN A 73 3.24 13.39 15.64
N PHE A 74 3.47 12.08 15.79
CA PHE A 74 4.73 11.57 16.32
C PHE A 74 5.91 11.82 15.38
N SER A 75 5.69 11.90 14.06
CA SER A 75 6.74 12.12 13.08
C SER A 75 7.50 13.43 13.28
N GLY A 76 6.84 14.46 13.83
CA GLY A 76 7.44 15.76 14.12
C GLY A 76 8.04 15.91 15.54
N ARG A 77 7.97 14.90 16.40
CA ARG A 77 8.42 14.97 17.79
C ARG A 77 9.94 15.00 17.95
N TYR A 78 10.65 14.33 17.04
CA TYR A 78 12.09 14.17 17.09
C TYR A 78 12.77 15.11 16.08
N GLY A 79 14.01 15.53 16.35
CA GLY A 79 14.86 16.22 15.38
C GLY A 79 15.13 15.37 14.16
N GLU A 80 15.56 15.98 13.05
CA GLU A 80 15.66 15.33 11.73
C GLU A 80 16.46 14.03 11.75
N ASP A 81 17.47 13.90 12.62
CA ASP A 81 18.40 12.75 12.65
C ASP A 81 18.12 11.72 13.76
N ALA A 82 17.16 11.97 14.65
CA ALA A 82 16.99 11.14 15.85
C ALA A 82 15.83 10.13 15.74
N VAL A 83 16.12 8.92 15.31
CA VAL A 83 15.23 7.77 15.52
C VAL A 83 15.70 7.02 16.76
N PRO A 84 14.86 6.94 17.82
CA PRO A 84 15.22 6.23 19.04
C PRO A 84 15.58 4.75 18.78
N GLU A 85 16.41 4.18 19.68
CA GLU A 85 16.64 2.73 19.67
C GLU A 85 15.42 2.00 20.23
N PHE A 86 14.87 1.06 19.45
CA PHE A 86 13.75 0.21 19.84
C PHE A 86 13.66 -1.03 18.93
N GLN A 87 12.78 -1.94 19.29
CA GLN A 87 12.40 -3.07 18.44
C GLN A 87 10.92 -2.99 18.10
N SER A 88 10.58 -3.17 16.83
CA SER A 88 9.20 -3.19 16.37
C SER A 88 8.40 -4.25 17.13
N PRO A 89 7.22 -3.90 17.66
CA PRO A 89 6.29 -4.91 18.14
C PRO A 89 5.95 -5.90 17.03
N LYS A 90 5.72 -7.16 17.41
CA LYS A 90 5.34 -8.23 16.49
C LYS A 90 3.97 -8.79 16.83
N ARG A 91 3.30 -9.36 15.84
CA ARG A 91 2.00 -10.02 15.97
C ARG A 91 2.01 -11.37 15.27
N PRO A 92 1.13 -12.29 15.65
CA PRO A 92 0.93 -13.52 14.89
C PRO A 92 0.53 -13.22 13.44
N MET A 93 1.15 -13.90 12.50
CA MET A 93 0.74 -13.91 11.09
C MET A 93 -0.37 -14.95 10.89
N GLY A 94 -1.60 -14.60 11.27
CA GLY A 94 -2.71 -15.56 11.31
C GLY A 94 -2.35 -16.81 12.12
N LYS A 95 -2.70 -17.98 11.57
CA LYS A 95 -2.39 -19.29 12.16
C LYS A 95 -1.10 -19.94 11.62
N THR A 96 -0.24 -19.19 10.94
CA THR A 96 0.97 -19.72 10.29
C THR A 96 2.10 -20.10 11.25
N GLY A 97 2.03 -19.65 12.51
CA GLY A 97 3.09 -19.81 13.52
C GLY A 97 4.19 -18.74 13.43
N LEU A 98 4.19 -17.90 12.40
CA LEU A 98 5.16 -16.80 12.27
C LEU A 98 4.73 -15.55 13.07
N GLN A 99 5.73 -14.76 13.46
CA GLN A 99 5.57 -13.44 14.06
C GLN A 99 6.05 -12.36 13.09
N VAL A 100 5.17 -11.44 12.72
CA VAL A 100 5.47 -10.33 11.82
C VAL A 100 5.50 -9.00 12.57
N SER A 101 6.38 -8.09 12.16
CA SER A 101 6.36 -6.70 12.64
C SER A 101 5.03 -6.05 12.29
N ILE A 102 4.50 -5.22 13.19
CA ILE A 102 3.21 -4.54 12.95
C ILE A 102 3.25 -3.53 11.81
N LEU A 103 4.46 -3.13 11.39
CA LEU A 103 4.73 -2.32 10.19
C LEU A 103 5.61 -3.14 9.25
N GLY A 104 5.29 -3.11 7.95
CA GLY A 104 6.04 -3.76 6.88
C GLY A 104 6.51 -2.76 5.82
N VAL A 105 7.58 -3.08 5.12
CA VAL A 105 8.14 -2.27 4.04
C VAL A 105 7.46 -2.61 2.72
N GLY A 106 6.88 -1.59 2.05
CA GLY A 106 6.22 -1.73 0.75
C GLY A 106 7.19 -1.64 -0.42
N GLY A 107 7.28 -2.72 -1.20
CA GLY A 107 8.24 -2.86 -2.29
C GLY A 107 8.02 -1.93 -3.47
N TYR A 108 6.78 -1.50 -3.76
CA TYR A 108 6.56 -0.56 -4.85
C TYR A 108 7.40 0.72 -4.67
N HIS A 109 7.36 1.32 -3.49
CA HIS A 109 8.12 2.53 -3.18
C HIS A 109 9.61 2.24 -2.99
N LEU A 110 9.98 1.10 -2.42
CA LEU A 110 11.38 0.67 -2.34
C LEU A 110 12.02 0.58 -3.73
N GLY A 111 11.26 0.16 -4.75
CA GLY A 111 11.68 0.17 -6.15
C GLY A 111 11.92 1.56 -6.74
N THR A 112 11.37 2.65 -6.14
CA THR A 112 11.59 4.04 -6.58
C THR A 112 12.68 4.78 -5.83
N ALA A 113 13.29 4.19 -4.80
CA ALA A 113 14.41 4.77 -4.07
C ALA A 113 15.55 5.21 -5.00
N SER A 114 16.39 6.16 -4.57
CA SER A 114 17.38 6.82 -5.43
C SER A 114 18.44 5.88 -6.02
N GLY A 115 18.65 4.70 -5.39
CA GLY A 115 19.57 3.69 -5.89
C GLY A 115 19.70 2.49 -4.97
N GLN A 116 20.50 1.50 -5.40
CA GLN A 116 20.71 0.26 -4.64
C GLN A 116 21.32 0.50 -3.26
N SER A 117 22.24 1.47 -3.15
CA SER A 117 22.89 1.80 -1.86
C SER A 117 21.87 2.29 -0.82
N GLU A 118 20.94 3.15 -1.24
CA GLU A 118 19.86 3.62 -0.38
C GLU A 118 18.94 2.47 0.06
N VAL A 119 18.54 1.60 -0.88
CA VAL A 119 17.75 0.41 -0.55
C VAL A 119 18.44 -0.50 0.45
N ASN A 120 19.75 -0.72 0.28
CA ASN A 120 20.56 -1.52 1.21
C ASN A 120 20.54 -0.93 2.63
N ASN A 121 20.70 0.39 2.74
CA ASN A 121 20.68 1.09 4.02
C ASN A 121 19.30 1.06 4.65
N MET A 122 18.24 1.28 3.86
CA MET A 122 16.86 1.23 4.35
C MET A 122 16.49 -0.17 4.86
N VAL A 123 16.81 -1.22 4.10
CA VAL A 123 16.52 -2.61 4.50
C VAL A 123 17.33 -3.00 5.74
N ALA A 124 18.62 -2.63 5.82
CA ALA A 124 19.43 -2.87 7.00
C ALA A 124 18.84 -2.18 8.23
N LYS A 125 18.53 -0.88 8.15
CA LYS A 125 17.93 -0.11 9.25
C LYS A 125 16.56 -0.66 9.66
N ALA A 126 15.71 -1.05 8.71
CA ALA A 126 14.42 -1.67 9.00
C ALA A 126 14.59 -2.96 9.83
N LEU A 127 15.49 -3.86 9.40
CA LEU A 127 15.80 -5.09 10.12
C LEU A 127 16.38 -4.81 11.52
N ASP A 128 17.31 -3.86 11.64
CA ASP A 128 17.91 -3.46 12.91
C ASP A 128 16.86 -2.92 13.91
N ARG A 129 15.79 -2.31 13.41
CA ARG A 129 14.63 -1.85 14.21
C ARG A 129 13.53 -2.90 14.36
N GLY A 130 13.78 -4.16 13.97
CA GLY A 130 12.87 -5.29 14.13
C GLY A 130 11.73 -5.35 13.12
N ILE A 131 11.73 -4.51 12.07
CA ILE A 131 10.82 -4.68 10.93
C ILE A 131 11.31 -5.88 10.12
N ASN A 132 10.48 -6.92 10.04
CA ASN A 132 10.86 -8.16 9.37
C ASN A 132 9.96 -8.53 8.19
N PHE A 133 8.95 -7.71 7.85
CA PHE A 133 8.04 -7.99 6.73
C PHE A 133 8.34 -7.09 5.54
N PHE A 134 8.60 -7.69 4.38
CA PHE A 134 8.91 -7.01 3.13
C PHE A 134 7.94 -7.46 2.03
N ASP A 135 7.11 -6.53 1.59
CA ASP A 135 6.16 -6.70 0.50
C ASP A 135 6.82 -6.45 -0.85
N ASN A 136 6.47 -7.22 -1.87
CA ASN A 136 6.87 -6.98 -3.25
C ASN A 136 5.78 -7.47 -4.22
N ALA A 137 6.02 -7.32 -5.54
CA ALA A 137 5.26 -7.97 -6.59
C ALA A 137 6.15 -8.15 -7.84
N TRP A 138 5.89 -9.21 -8.59
CA TRP A 138 6.61 -9.57 -9.81
C TRP A 138 6.69 -8.42 -10.82
N GLU A 139 5.63 -7.63 -10.92
CA GLU A 139 5.49 -6.53 -11.89
C GLU A 139 6.05 -5.18 -11.41
N TYR A 140 6.36 -5.01 -10.10
CA TYR A 140 6.81 -3.74 -9.59
C TYR A 140 8.11 -3.29 -10.25
N HIS A 141 8.01 -2.16 -10.97
CA HIS A 141 9.13 -1.59 -11.74
C HIS A 141 9.80 -2.62 -12.68
N LYS A 142 8.98 -3.51 -13.28
CA LYS A 142 9.45 -4.57 -14.21
C LYS A 142 10.44 -5.54 -13.57
N GLY A 143 10.25 -5.83 -12.29
CA GLY A 143 11.10 -6.73 -11.50
C GLY A 143 12.23 -6.06 -10.74
N MET A 144 12.55 -4.80 -11.03
CA MET A 144 13.64 -4.07 -10.36
C MET A 144 13.43 -3.98 -8.84
N SER A 145 12.19 -3.91 -8.36
CA SER A 145 11.92 -3.90 -6.92
C SER A 145 12.34 -5.21 -6.25
N GLU A 146 12.06 -6.35 -6.89
CA GLU A 146 12.52 -7.67 -6.39
C GLU A 146 14.04 -7.79 -6.44
N GLU A 147 14.69 -7.36 -7.53
CA GLU A 147 16.17 -7.37 -7.67
C GLU A 147 16.85 -6.54 -6.58
N ARG A 148 16.32 -5.35 -6.30
CA ARG A 148 16.82 -4.46 -5.25
C ARG A 148 16.68 -5.06 -3.86
N LEU A 149 15.51 -5.63 -3.57
CA LEU A 149 15.27 -6.29 -2.28
C LEU A 149 16.15 -7.52 -2.10
N GLY A 150 16.25 -8.38 -3.11
CA GLY A 150 17.12 -9.56 -3.09
C GLY A 150 18.57 -9.22 -2.80
N THR A 151 19.08 -8.16 -3.46
CA THR A 151 20.44 -7.65 -3.23
C THR A 151 20.63 -7.13 -1.80
N ALA A 152 19.63 -6.39 -1.27
CA ALA A 152 19.68 -5.82 0.08
C ALA A 152 19.57 -6.90 1.19
N LEU A 153 18.92 -8.01 0.92
CA LEU A 153 18.73 -9.11 1.86
C LEU A 153 19.86 -10.15 1.80
N LYS A 154 20.85 -9.98 0.93
CA LYS A 154 21.98 -10.94 0.82
C LYS A 154 22.67 -11.12 2.17
N GLY A 155 22.73 -12.38 2.64
CA GLY A 155 23.26 -12.73 3.96
C GLY A 155 22.35 -12.40 5.14
N LYS A 156 21.12 -11.91 4.89
CA LYS A 156 20.13 -11.55 5.93
C LYS A 156 18.75 -12.15 5.64
N ARG A 157 18.62 -13.02 4.63
CA ARG A 157 17.32 -13.57 4.16
C ARG A 157 16.52 -14.19 5.30
N ASP A 158 17.16 -14.87 6.23
CA ASP A 158 16.53 -15.55 7.37
C ASP A 158 15.93 -14.59 8.41
N GLN A 159 16.30 -13.30 8.37
CA GLN A 159 15.75 -12.27 9.24
C GLN A 159 14.46 -11.67 8.68
N ALA A 160 14.14 -11.96 7.42
CA ALA A 160 13.04 -11.34 6.68
C ALA A 160 11.94 -12.35 6.35
N ILE A 161 10.70 -11.89 6.45
CA ILE A 161 9.52 -12.51 5.86
C ILE A 161 9.28 -11.80 4.54
N VAL A 162 9.56 -12.49 3.43
CA VAL A 162 9.48 -11.93 2.08
C VAL A 162 8.19 -12.39 1.42
N MET A 163 7.40 -11.40 1.00
CA MET A 163 6.19 -11.61 0.22
C MET A 163 6.35 -11.03 -1.17
N THR A 164 5.95 -11.79 -2.18
CA THR A 164 5.75 -11.27 -3.53
C THR A 164 4.45 -11.79 -4.12
N LYS A 165 4.11 -11.35 -5.33
CA LYS A 165 2.81 -11.61 -5.94
C LYS A 165 2.99 -12.01 -7.39
N LEU A 166 2.22 -12.98 -7.86
CA LEU A 166 2.06 -13.21 -9.30
C LEU A 166 1.22 -12.08 -9.91
N CYS A 167 1.53 -11.72 -11.13
CA CYS A 167 0.83 -10.63 -11.81
C CYS A 167 -0.60 -11.03 -12.18
N THR A 168 -1.51 -10.05 -12.21
CA THR A 168 -2.92 -10.22 -12.53
C THR A 168 -3.17 -10.92 -13.86
N HIS A 169 -2.37 -10.63 -14.89
CA HIS A 169 -2.47 -11.28 -16.19
C HIS A 169 -1.80 -12.67 -16.27
N GLY A 170 -1.10 -13.08 -15.22
CA GLY A 170 -0.41 -14.38 -15.13
C GLY A 170 -1.23 -15.46 -14.44
N ARG A 171 -2.56 -15.46 -14.58
CA ARG A 171 -3.44 -16.34 -13.79
C ARG A 171 -3.54 -17.78 -14.34
N LYS A 172 -2.91 -18.10 -15.44
CA LYS A 172 -2.70 -19.49 -15.85
C LYS A 172 -1.56 -20.09 -15.02
N LYS A 173 -1.72 -21.34 -14.63
CA LYS A 173 -0.80 -22.05 -13.73
C LYS A 173 0.64 -22.06 -14.24
N ASP A 174 0.85 -22.35 -15.51
CA ASP A 174 2.17 -22.37 -16.13
C ASP A 174 2.83 -20.98 -16.14
N VAL A 175 2.06 -19.94 -16.47
CA VAL A 175 2.52 -18.55 -16.46
C VAL A 175 2.84 -18.11 -15.05
N ALA A 176 1.97 -18.39 -14.08
CA ALA A 176 2.17 -18.06 -12.67
C ALA A 176 3.44 -18.75 -12.12
N MET A 177 3.63 -20.04 -12.41
CA MET A 177 4.83 -20.78 -12.00
C MET A 177 6.10 -20.21 -12.61
N LYS A 178 6.06 -19.78 -13.89
CA LYS A 178 7.20 -19.09 -14.52
C LYS A 178 7.51 -17.76 -13.81
N GLN A 179 6.50 -16.98 -13.48
CA GLN A 179 6.69 -15.74 -12.72
C GLN A 179 7.27 -16.01 -11.32
N LEU A 180 6.90 -17.11 -10.66
CA LEU A 180 7.51 -17.53 -9.41
C LEU A 180 9.01 -17.79 -9.56
N GLU A 181 9.44 -18.54 -10.58
CA GLU A 181 10.87 -18.78 -10.83
C GLU A 181 11.65 -17.49 -11.10
N GLU A 182 11.06 -16.57 -11.86
CA GLU A 182 11.64 -15.26 -12.10
C GLU A 182 11.75 -14.44 -10.80
N SER A 183 10.73 -14.47 -9.94
CA SER A 183 10.75 -13.81 -8.62
C SER A 183 11.81 -14.40 -7.71
N LEU A 184 11.93 -15.72 -7.62
CA LEU A 184 12.98 -16.39 -6.84
C LEU A 184 14.38 -15.99 -7.32
N THR A 185 14.57 -15.93 -8.65
CA THR A 185 15.83 -15.49 -9.25
C THR A 185 16.17 -14.04 -8.91
N ARG A 186 15.21 -13.11 -9.05
CA ARG A 186 15.40 -11.68 -8.75
C ARG A 186 15.64 -11.42 -7.26
N LEU A 187 14.91 -12.13 -6.42
CA LEU A 187 15.03 -12.06 -4.96
C LEU A 187 16.25 -12.82 -4.42
N GLN A 188 16.98 -13.56 -5.27
CA GLN A 188 18.18 -14.33 -4.93
C GLN A 188 17.92 -15.31 -3.76
N THR A 189 16.81 -16.01 -3.80
CA THR A 189 16.35 -16.94 -2.75
C THR A 189 15.75 -18.20 -3.37
N ASP A 190 15.77 -19.30 -2.65
CA ASP A 190 15.16 -20.57 -3.06
C ASP A 190 13.70 -20.72 -2.62
N HIS A 191 13.22 -19.81 -1.77
CA HIS A 191 11.84 -19.84 -1.28
C HIS A 191 11.28 -18.44 -0.97
N LEU A 192 9.94 -18.35 -0.98
CA LEU A 192 9.17 -17.22 -0.48
C LEU A 192 8.46 -17.60 0.82
N ASP A 193 8.30 -16.62 1.71
CA ASP A 193 7.45 -16.83 2.88
C ASP A 193 5.97 -16.72 2.50
N VAL A 194 5.60 -15.72 1.70
CA VAL A 194 4.22 -15.55 1.22
C VAL A 194 4.20 -15.29 -0.28
N TRP A 195 3.32 -15.97 -1.00
CA TRP A 195 3.05 -15.71 -2.41
C TRP A 195 1.58 -15.47 -2.65
N GLN A 196 1.23 -14.39 -3.34
CA GLN A 196 -0.16 -13.94 -3.48
C GLN A 196 -0.59 -13.82 -4.95
N ILE A 197 -1.88 -14.03 -5.21
CA ILE A 197 -2.52 -13.57 -6.43
C ILE A 197 -2.71 -12.06 -6.30
N HIS A 198 -2.12 -11.29 -7.24
CA HIS A 198 -2.18 -9.84 -7.22
C HIS A 198 -3.49 -9.31 -7.79
N GLU A 199 -3.96 -8.18 -7.23
CA GLU A 199 -5.06 -7.37 -7.78
C GLU A 199 -6.30 -8.17 -8.23
N VAL A 200 -6.91 -8.93 -7.33
CA VAL A 200 -8.23 -9.53 -7.56
C VAL A 200 -9.25 -8.39 -7.45
N VAL A 201 -9.57 -7.73 -8.57
CA VAL A 201 -10.31 -6.45 -8.60
C VAL A 201 -11.56 -6.47 -9.47
N TYR A 202 -11.72 -7.46 -10.36
CA TYR A 202 -12.90 -7.62 -11.18
C TYR A 202 -13.80 -8.72 -10.63
N TYR A 203 -15.12 -8.58 -10.80
CA TYR A 203 -16.10 -9.53 -10.25
C TYR A 203 -15.98 -10.96 -10.80
N ASN A 204 -15.37 -11.15 -11.96
CA ASN A 204 -15.08 -12.46 -12.52
C ASN A 204 -13.68 -12.98 -12.21
N ASP A 205 -12.87 -12.22 -11.49
CA ASP A 205 -11.52 -12.65 -11.09
C ASP A 205 -11.53 -13.90 -10.19
N PRO A 206 -12.45 -14.03 -9.19
CA PRO A 206 -12.52 -15.24 -8.41
C PRO A 206 -12.79 -16.48 -9.26
N GLU A 207 -13.75 -16.41 -10.21
CA GLU A 207 -14.02 -17.51 -11.12
C GLU A 207 -12.76 -17.90 -11.89
N ARG A 208 -12.08 -16.92 -12.53
CA ARG A 208 -10.86 -17.16 -13.32
C ARG A 208 -9.70 -17.70 -12.48
N ALA A 209 -9.55 -17.26 -11.24
CA ALA A 209 -8.49 -17.76 -10.35
C ALA A 209 -8.69 -19.25 -10.01
N TYR A 210 -9.94 -19.71 -10.00
CA TYR A 210 -10.33 -21.09 -9.69
C TYR A 210 -10.60 -21.95 -10.94
N ASP A 211 -10.41 -21.42 -12.16
CA ASP A 211 -10.49 -22.20 -13.38
C ASP A 211 -9.49 -23.37 -13.38
N HIS A 212 -9.78 -24.39 -14.20
CA HIS A 212 -8.83 -25.43 -14.50
C HIS A 212 -7.51 -24.80 -15.02
N ASP A 213 -6.38 -25.22 -14.49
CA ASP A 213 -5.06 -24.62 -14.73
C ASP A 213 -4.98 -23.12 -14.33
N GLY A 214 -5.78 -22.69 -13.35
CA GLY A 214 -5.79 -21.33 -12.84
C GLY A 214 -4.74 -21.05 -11.78
N ALA A 215 -4.76 -19.81 -11.30
CA ALA A 215 -3.78 -19.33 -10.30
C ALA A 215 -3.83 -20.09 -8.98
N VAL A 216 -5.01 -20.54 -8.53
CA VAL A 216 -5.17 -21.31 -7.30
C VAL A 216 -4.42 -22.64 -7.37
N GLU A 217 -4.44 -23.30 -8.53
CA GLU A 217 -3.64 -24.54 -8.72
C GLU A 217 -2.13 -24.24 -8.73
N ALA A 218 -1.71 -23.06 -9.23
CA ALA A 218 -0.31 -22.65 -9.14
C ALA A 218 0.13 -22.45 -7.68
N LEU A 219 -0.69 -21.79 -6.85
CA LEU A 219 -0.41 -21.62 -5.43
C LEU A 219 -0.26 -22.96 -4.72
N ALA A 220 -1.16 -23.92 -4.99
CA ALA A 220 -1.09 -25.26 -4.42
C ALA A 220 0.18 -26.01 -4.83
N ALA A 221 0.54 -25.94 -6.13
CA ALA A 221 1.73 -26.57 -6.66
C ALA A 221 3.02 -25.97 -6.10
N ALA A 222 3.11 -24.65 -6.00
CA ALA A 222 4.26 -23.95 -5.43
C ALA A 222 4.49 -24.31 -3.95
N LYS A 223 3.40 -24.41 -3.17
CA LYS A 223 3.44 -24.84 -1.77
C LYS A 223 3.88 -26.31 -1.65
N GLN A 224 3.35 -27.20 -2.48
CA GLN A 224 3.75 -28.63 -2.53
C GLN A 224 5.22 -28.80 -2.89
N GLN A 225 5.76 -27.96 -3.78
CA GLN A 225 7.18 -27.97 -4.18
C GLN A 225 8.11 -27.34 -3.13
N GLY A 226 7.57 -26.79 -2.05
CA GLY A 226 8.36 -26.12 -1.01
C GLY A 226 8.93 -24.75 -1.41
N LYS A 227 8.54 -24.23 -2.59
CA LYS A 227 8.99 -22.92 -3.09
C LYS A 227 8.32 -21.75 -2.37
N VAL A 228 7.13 -21.98 -1.80
CA VAL A 228 6.41 -20.99 -1.00
C VAL A 228 5.89 -21.64 0.28
N ARG A 229 5.98 -20.92 1.39
CA ARG A 229 5.51 -21.44 2.69
C ARG A 229 4.02 -21.20 2.86
N PHE A 230 3.55 -20.00 2.52
CA PHE A 230 2.18 -19.55 2.70
C PHE A 230 1.68 -18.88 1.43
N VAL A 231 0.37 -18.92 1.24
CA VAL A 231 -0.29 -18.41 0.04
C VAL A 231 -1.46 -17.51 0.36
N GLY A 232 -1.72 -16.54 -0.51
CA GLY A 232 -2.78 -15.59 -0.31
C GLY A 232 -3.23 -14.90 -1.60
N PHE A 233 -3.98 -13.83 -1.43
CA PHE A 233 -4.38 -12.96 -2.52
C PHE A 233 -4.54 -11.52 -2.04
N THR A 234 -4.58 -10.58 -2.98
CA THR A 234 -4.79 -9.16 -2.71
C THR A 234 -5.73 -8.54 -3.73
N GLY A 235 -6.39 -7.50 -3.34
CA GLY A 235 -7.25 -6.65 -4.17
C GLY A 235 -7.64 -5.40 -3.41
N HIS A 236 -8.39 -4.50 -4.05
CA HIS A 236 -8.66 -3.21 -3.44
C HIS A 236 -9.98 -2.57 -3.88
N LYS A 237 -10.76 -3.21 -4.77
CA LYS A 237 -11.92 -2.57 -5.39
C LYS A 237 -13.22 -2.77 -4.61
N ASP A 238 -13.51 -4.01 -4.27
CA ASP A 238 -14.79 -4.35 -3.66
C ASP A 238 -14.62 -5.52 -2.68
N PRO A 239 -15.12 -5.40 -1.43
CA PRO A 239 -15.10 -6.48 -0.45
C PRO A 239 -15.75 -7.77 -0.92
N SER A 240 -16.82 -7.68 -1.73
CA SER A 240 -17.54 -8.86 -2.22
C SER A 240 -16.65 -9.78 -3.06
N ILE A 241 -15.69 -9.22 -3.80
CA ILE A 241 -14.72 -9.98 -4.59
C ILE A 241 -13.82 -10.80 -3.65
N HIS A 242 -13.36 -10.19 -2.54
CA HIS A 242 -12.56 -10.89 -1.53
C HIS A 242 -13.36 -11.99 -0.84
N LEU A 243 -14.61 -11.71 -0.51
CA LEU A 243 -15.50 -12.70 0.10
C LEU A 243 -15.76 -13.88 -0.83
N ASP A 244 -15.96 -13.63 -2.14
CA ASP A 244 -16.10 -14.70 -3.13
C ASP A 244 -14.83 -15.57 -3.21
N MET A 245 -13.64 -14.96 -3.28
CA MET A 245 -12.38 -15.70 -3.21
C MET A 245 -12.30 -16.63 -1.99
N ILE A 246 -12.66 -16.12 -0.82
CA ILE A 246 -12.61 -16.86 0.45
C ILE A 246 -13.66 -17.98 0.50
N HIS A 247 -14.87 -17.72 -0.01
CA HIS A 247 -15.99 -18.67 0.07
C HIS A 247 -15.87 -19.84 -0.90
N ARG A 248 -15.07 -19.72 -1.97
CA ARG A 248 -14.77 -20.83 -2.89
C ARG A 248 -13.94 -21.96 -2.25
N GLY A 249 -13.42 -21.76 -1.04
CA GLY A 249 -12.96 -22.83 -0.17
C GLY A 249 -11.48 -23.20 -0.26
N PHE A 250 -10.67 -22.55 -1.11
CA PHE A 250 -9.22 -22.76 -1.07
C PHE A 250 -8.65 -22.23 0.26
N PRO A 251 -7.74 -22.98 0.93
CA PRO A 251 -7.23 -22.63 2.25
C PRO A 251 -6.12 -21.56 2.17
N PHE A 252 -6.50 -20.32 1.85
CA PHE A 252 -5.56 -19.20 1.89
C PHE A 252 -5.04 -18.97 3.31
N ASP A 253 -3.74 -18.73 3.42
CA ASP A 253 -3.06 -18.40 4.67
C ASP A 253 -3.10 -16.90 4.98
N ALA A 254 -3.23 -16.06 3.93
CA ALA A 254 -3.19 -14.61 4.06
C ALA A 254 -4.11 -13.90 3.06
N VAL A 255 -4.49 -12.67 3.41
CA VAL A 255 -5.20 -11.74 2.52
C VAL A 255 -4.69 -10.33 2.73
N GLN A 256 -4.54 -9.57 1.63
CA GLN A 256 -4.09 -8.19 1.67
C GLN A 256 -5.14 -7.26 1.07
N MET A 257 -5.47 -6.17 1.78
CA MET A 257 -6.53 -5.25 1.40
C MET A 257 -6.30 -3.84 1.95
N PRO A 258 -6.96 -2.81 1.40
CA PRO A 258 -6.95 -1.47 1.98
C PRO A 258 -7.56 -1.46 3.37
N ILE A 259 -6.86 -0.83 4.31
CA ILE A 259 -7.38 -0.50 5.65
C ILE A 259 -6.92 0.91 5.98
N ASN A 260 -7.86 1.84 6.07
CA ASN A 260 -7.62 3.25 6.39
C ASN A 260 -8.88 3.88 7.00
N ALA A 261 -8.80 5.12 7.49
CA ALA A 261 -9.90 5.78 8.17
C ALA A 261 -11.09 6.15 7.25
N PHE A 262 -10.93 6.09 5.93
CA PHE A 262 -12.00 6.33 4.95
C PHE A 262 -12.78 5.06 4.62
N ASP A 263 -12.12 3.90 4.68
CA ASP A 263 -12.67 2.59 4.32
C ASP A 263 -14.04 2.29 4.95
N PRO A 264 -14.29 2.57 6.24
CA PRO A 264 -15.57 2.25 6.87
C PRO A 264 -16.80 2.94 6.26
N SER A 265 -16.60 3.94 5.39
CA SER A 265 -17.68 4.73 4.81
C SER A 265 -18.17 4.22 3.48
N PHE A 266 -17.37 3.43 2.75
CA PHE A 266 -17.73 2.94 1.41
C PHE A 266 -17.00 1.64 1.08
N ARG A 267 -17.72 0.56 0.74
CA ARG A 267 -17.16 -0.76 0.38
C ARG A 267 -16.08 -1.17 1.36
N SER A 268 -16.46 -1.36 2.61
CA SER A 268 -15.53 -1.48 3.71
C SER A 268 -14.90 -2.88 3.82
N PHE A 269 -13.64 -2.98 3.52
CA PHE A 269 -12.84 -4.18 3.79
C PHE A 269 -12.71 -4.45 5.29
N GLU A 270 -12.57 -3.38 6.10
CA GLU A 270 -12.50 -3.48 7.55
C GLU A 270 -13.72 -4.17 8.14
N ARG A 271 -14.92 -3.79 7.70
CA ARG A 271 -16.19 -4.29 8.26
C ARG A 271 -16.61 -5.63 7.69
N GLU A 272 -16.32 -5.88 6.43
CA GLU A 272 -16.86 -7.03 5.70
C GLU A 272 -15.86 -8.18 5.59
N VAL A 273 -14.59 -7.90 5.30
CA VAL A 273 -13.59 -8.94 5.00
C VAL A 273 -12.75 -9.31 6.21
N VAL A 274 -12.29 -8.33 7.00
CA VAL A 274 -11.42 -8.58 8.15
C VAL A 274 -12.03 -9.59 9.13
N PRO A 275 -13.32 -9.48 9.54
CA PRO A 275 -13.89 -10.48 10.47
C PRO A 275 -13.90 -11.90 9.92
N VAL A 276 -14.19 -12.06 8.62
CA VAL A 276 -14.22 -13.37 7.95
C VAL A 276 -12.80 -13.96 7.86
N ALA A 277 -11.81 -13.14 7.47
CA ALA A 277 -10.42 -13.57 7.41
C ALA A 277 -9.88 -14.01 8.78
N VAL A 278 -10.16 -13.23 9.82
CA VAL A 278 -9.78 -13.56 11.20
C VAL A 278 -10.44 -14.85 11.67
N GLN A 279 -11.74 -15.01 11.42
CA GLN A 279 -12.46 -16.26 11.78
C GLN A 279 -11.85 -17.49 11.13
N LYS A 280 -11.36 -17.36 9.89
CA LYS A 280 -10.66 -18.44 9.17
C LYS A 280 -9.19 -18.60 9.59
N GLY A 281 -8.68 -17.73 10.46
CA GLY A 281 -7.28 -17.73 10.92
C GLY A 281 -6.30 -17.25 9.85
N MET A 282 -6.75 -16.52 8.84
CA MET A 282 -5.89 -15.91 7.84
C MET A 282 -5.13 -14.72 8.43
N ALA A 283 -3.90 -14.51 7.97
CA ALA A 283 -3.20 -13.26 8.21
C ALA A 283 -3.85 -12.12 7.40
N VAL A 284 -4.08 -10.98 8.04
CA VAL A 284 -4.59 -9.78 7.37
C VAL A 284 -3.45 -8.80 7.21
N PHE A 285 -3.11 -8.47 5.97
CA PHE A 285 -2.12 -7.45 5.63
C PHE A 285 -2.84 -6.19 5.16
N SER A 286 -2.63 -5.10 5.91
CA SER A 286 -3.17 -3.80 5.56
C SER A 286 -2.29 -3.09 4.54
N MET A 287 -2.89 -2.45 3.55
CA MET A 287 -2.22 -1.56 2.60
C MET A 287 -3.03 -0.28 2.41
N LYS A 288 -2.46 0.70 1.69
CA LYS A 288 -3.13 1.96 1.33
C LYS A 288 -3.67 2.72 2.55
N SER A 289 -2.95 2.66 3.68
CA SER A 289 -3.32 3.38 4.91
C SER A 289 -3.42 4.90 4.73
N MET A 290 -2.66 5.46 3.78
CA MET A 290 -2.62 6.89 3.44
C MET A 290 -3.42 7.23 2.16
N GLY A 291 -4.36 6.36 1.74
CA GLY A 291 -5.00 6.42 0.43
C GLY A 291 -4.14 5.76 -0.65
N GLY A 292 -4.51 5.94 -1.94
CA GLY A 292 -3.81 5.27 -3.05
C GLY A 292 -2.36 5.75 -3.22
N SER A 293 -2.16 7.09 -3.30
CA SER A 293 -0.88 7.74 -3.58
C SER A 293 -0.49 8.79 -2.54
N GLY A 294 -1.07 8.72 -1.34
CA GLY A 294 -0.77 9.65 -0.24
C GLY A 294 -1.52 10.98 -0.32
N GLU A 295 -2.51 11.14 -1.20
CA GLU A 295 -3.27 12.37 -1.36
C GLU A 295 -3.95 12.82 -0.06
N ALA A 296 -4.39 11.89 0.77
CA ALA A 296 -5.00 12.20 2.06
C ALA A 296 -4.04 12.97 2.99
N ILE A 297 -2.74 12.66 2.93
CA ILE A 297 -1.71 13.35 3.70
C ILE A 297 -1.39 14.70 3.06
N VAL A 298 -1.20 14.72 1.75
CA VAL A 298 -0.87 15.95 1.01
C VAL A 298 -1.94 17.03 1.16
N HIS A 299 -3.21 16.63 1.22
CA HIS A 299 -4.33 17.55 1.39
C HIS A 299 -4.71 17.79 2.86
N GLY A 300 -3.93 17.27 3.82
CA GLY A 300 -4.15 17.49 5.25
C GLY A 300 -5.40 16.81 5.83
N ALA A 301 -5.96 15.82 5.14
CA ALA A 301 -7.10 15.04 5.65
C ALA A 301 -6.71 14.12 6.81
N LEU A 302 -5.47 13.63 6.81
CA LEU A 302 -4.87 12.86 7.91
C LEU A 302 -3.39 13.22 8.04
N THR A 303 -2.83 13.08 9.23
CA THR A 303 -1.38 13.02 9.42
C THR A 303 -0.86 11.60 9.15
N PRO A 304 0.43 11.43 8.81
CA PRO A 304 1.03 10.09 8.71
C PRO A 304 0.86 9.26 9.99
N SER A 305 0.93 9.90 11.17
CA SER A 305 0.71 9.24 12.47
C SER A 305 -0.71 8.72 12.61
N GLU A 306 -1.72 9.50 12.24
CA GLU A 306 -3.13 9.08 12.26
C GLU A 306 -3.37 7.91 11.31
N ALA A 307 -2.88 8.02 10.07
CA ALA A 307 -3.10 7.01 9.04
C ALA A 307 -2.47 5.65 9.39
N LEU A 308 -1.21 5.64 9.83
CA LEU A 308 -0.52 4.40 10.21
C LEU A 308 -1.05 3.84 11.53
N SER A 309 -1.26 4.70 12.55
CA SER A 309 -1.78 4.24 13.84
C SER A 309 -3.19 3.68 13.73
N TYR A 310 -4.04 4.26 12.86
CA TYR A 310 -5.34 3.70 12.56
C TYR A 310 -5.22 2.27 12.04
N ALA A 311 -4.51 2.08 10.93
CA ALA A 311 -4.39 0.77 10.29
C ALA A 311 -3.74 -0.27 11.21
N MET A 312 -2.68 0.10 11.93
CA MET A 312 -2.02 -0.76 12.92
C MET A 312 -2.91 -1.08 14.12
N SER A 313 -3.95 -0.29 14.42
CA SER A 313 -4.84 -0.51 15.56
C SER A 313 -6.06 -1.36 15.26
N ILE A 314 -6.34 -1.67 13.99
CA ILE A 314 -7.51 -2.49 13.64
C ILE A 314 -7.31 -3.93 14.13
N PRO A 315 -8.23 -4.45 14.96
CA PRO A 315 -8.13 -5.82 15.46
C PRO A 315 -8.07 -6.84 14.30
N GLY A 316 -7.12 -7.77 14.39
CA GLY A 316 -6.93 -8.80 13.37
C GLY A 316 -5.93 -8.44 12.28
N VAL A 317 -5.54 -7.18 12.13
CA VAL A 317 -4.44 -6.79 11.22
C VAL A 317 -3.12 -7.32 11.78
N SER A 318 -2.42 -8.13 11.00
CA SER A 318 -1.12 -8.71 11.35
C SER A 318 0.02 -7.71 11.10
N THR A 319 0.01 -7.07 9.95
CA THR A 319 0.99 -6.02 9.57
C THR A 319 0.36 -4.96 8.69
N THR A 320 0.83 -3.72 8.80
CA THR A 320 0.47 -2.60 7.93
C THR A 320 1.63 -2.30 7.00
N ILE A 321 1.42 -2.46 5.70
CA ILE A 321 2.44 -2.22 4.68
C ILE A 321 2.44 -0.74 4.33
N SER A 322 3.58 -0.08 4.53
CA SER A 322 3.80 1.32 4.19
C SER A 322 4.85 1.47 3.11
N GLY A 323 4.55 2.32 2.13
CA GLY A 323 5.51 2.70 1.10
C GLY A 323 6.60 3.59 1.68
N MET A 324 7.86 3.24 1.42
CA MET A 324 9.04 3.98 1.86
C MET A 324 10.01 4.06 0.69
N ASP A 325 10.22 5.25 0.15
CA ASP A 325 11.07 5.50 -1.02
C ASP A 325 12.39 6.21 -0.67
N SER A 326 12.56 6.59 0.58
CA SER A 326 13.75 7.25 1.10
C SER A 326 14.00 6.96 2.58
N MET A 327 15.23 7.24 3.04
CA MET A 327 15.59 7.13 4.46
C MET A 327 14.74 8.05 5.33
N GLU A 328 14.39 9.25 4.85
CA GLU A 328 13.55 10.20 5.59
C GLU A 328 12.16 9.61 5.87
N VAL A 329 11.53 8.98 4.86
CA VAL A 329 10.22 8.34 5.03
C VAL A 329 10.32 7.13 5.95
N LEU A 330 11.37 6.33 5.83
CA LEU A 330 11.62 5.23 6.78
C LEU A 330 11.76 5.76 8.21
N ASP A 331 12.55 6.81 8.42
CA ASP A 331 12.77 7.41 9.73
C ASP A 331 11.49 8.03 10.32
N GLN A 332 10.67 8.69 9.49
CA GLN A 332 9.35 9.14 9.91
C GLN A 332 8.49 7.98 10.40
N ASN A 333 8.43 6.89 9.65
CA ASN A 333 7.62 5.73 10.00
C ASN A 333 8.16 5.00 11.24
N LEU A 334 9.48 4.96 11.43
CA LEU A 334 10.11 4.40 12.63
C LEU A 334 9.80 5.23 13.87
N ARG A 335 9.75 6.58 13.78
CA ARG A 335 9.34 7.44 14.89
C ARG A 335 7.89 7.20 15.29
N ILE A 336 7.00 7.07 14.28
CA ILE A 336 5.60 6.71 14.52
C ILE A 336 5.50 5.35 15.21
N LEU A 337 6.26 4.37 14.73
CA LEU A 337 6.26 3.02 15.26
C LEU A 337 6.81 2.94 16.69
N HIS A 338 7.86 3.72 17.02
CA HIS A 338 8.42 3.83 18.36
C HIS A 338 7.38 4.29 19.38
N ASP A 339 6.62 5.34 19.04
CA ASP A 339 5.61 5.94 19.92
C ASP A 339 4.24 5.27 19.83
N PHE A 340 4.09 4.28 18.92
CA PHE A 340 2.82 3.64 18.68
C PHE A 340 2.27 2.95 19.92
N LYS A 341 1.02 3.24 20.21
CA LYS A 341 0.16 2.49 21.12
C LYS A 341 -1.16 2.23 20.39
N PRO A 342 -1.74 1.03 20.54
CA PRO A 342 -3.04 0.76 19.96
C PRO A 342 -4.04 1.85 20.34
N LEU A 343 -4.76 2.38 19.35
CA LEU A 343 -5.75 3.42 19.59
C LEU A 343 -6.94 2.87 20.37
N ALA A 344 -7.43 3.64 21.32
CA ALA A 344 -8.67 3.35 22.01
C ALA A 344 -9.86 3.40 21.03
N THR A 345 -10.97 2.76 21.40
CA THR A 345 -12.19 2.71 20.59
C THR A 345 -12.69 4.12 20.22
N GLU A 346 -12.62 5.05 21.16
CA GLU A 346 -13.03 6.44 20.99
C GLU A 346 -12.17 7.16 19.92
N GLN A 347 -10.85 6.93 19.92
CA GLN A 347 -9.93 7.49 18.94
C GLN A 347 -10.16 6.88 17.53
N LEU A 348 -10.35 5.56 17.45
CA LEU A 348 -10.72 4.89 16.18
C LEU A 348 -12.03 5.45 15.63
N ASN A 349 -13.04 5.63 16.49
CA ASN A 349 -14.32 6.17 16.06
C ASN A 349 -14.22 7.65 15.64
N ALA A 350 -13.39 8.44 16.31
CA ALA A 350 -13.12 9.83 15.91
C ALA A 350 -12.46 9.90 14.53
N LEU A 351 -11.49 9.02 14.25
CA LEU A 351 -10.84 8.96 12.93
C LEU A 351 -11.80 8.46 11.82
N ARG A 352 -12.67 7.48 12.10
CA ARG A 352 -13.73 7.05 11.18
C ARG A 352 -14.72 8.17 10.90
N GLU A 353 -15.14 8.91 11.92
CA GLU A 353 -16.04 10.05 11.75
C GLU A 353 -15.38 11.18 10.97
N HIS A 354 -14.11 11.43 11.20
CA HIS A 354 -13.33 12.36 10.39
C HIS A 354 -13.23 11.90 8.94
N GLY A 355 -12.90 10.64 8.71
CA GLY A 355 -12.83 10.02 7.37
C GLY A 355 -14.16 10.08 6.62
N ARG A 356 -15.30 9.99 7.34
CA ARG A 356 -16.64 10.07 6.74
C ARG A 356 -16.93 11.39 6.04
N ARG A 357 -16.22 12.48 6.36
CA ARG A 357 -16.33 13.78 5.66
C ARG A 357 -15.87 13.69 4.20
N PHE A 358 -15.13 12.64 3.84
CA PHE A 358 -14.56 12.38 2.54
C PHE A 358 -15.14 11.12 1.87
N ASN A 359 -16.41 10.81 2.18
CA ASN A 359 -17.11 9.61 1.69
C ASN A 359 -17.48 9.66 0.19
N ASP A 360 -17.06 10.69 -0.52
CA ASP A 360 -17.13 10.80 -1.99
C ASP A 360 -16.10 9.92 -2.72
N GLY A 361 -15.26 9.20 -1.97
CA GLY A 361 -14.27 8.27 -2.50
C GLY A 361 -12.99 8.94 -3.01
N ARG A 362 -12.82 10.27 -2.85
CA ARG A 362 -11.65 11.01 -3.39
C ARG A 362 -10.29 10.48 -2.92
N TYR A 363 -10.23 9.86 -1.74
CA TYR A 363 -9.02 9.25 -1.18
C TYR A 363 -8.96 7.73 -1.36
N GLU A 364 -9.99 7.14 -1.98
CA GLU A 364 -10.10 5.72 -2.26
C GLU A 364 -10.49 5.45 -3.72
N LEU A 365 -9.94 6.24 -4.65
CA LEU A 365 -10.24 6.15 -6.08
C LEU A 365 -10.02 4.74 -6.65
N TYR A 366 -9.13 3.95 -6.04
CA TYR A 366 -8.92 2.56 -6.38
C TYR A 366 -10.17 1.67 -6.19
N LYS A 367 -11.17 2.11 -5.39
CA LYS A 367 -12.46 1.41 -5.23
C LYS A 367 -13.47 1.73 -6.35
N SER A 368 -13.35 2.89 -6.98
CA SER A 368 -14.39 3.44 -7.86
C SER A 368 -13.96 3.62 -9.33
N THR A 369 -12.67 3.74 -9.61
CA THR A 369 -12.16 3.96 -10.97
C THR A 369 -11.19 2.88 -11.41
N VAL A 370 -11.19 2.58 -12.72
CA VAL A 370 -10.24 1.66 -13.34
C VAL A 370 -8.84 2.26 -13.54
N LYS A 371 -8.65 3.56 -13.28
CA LYS A 371 -7.35 4.22 -13.42
C LYS A 371 -6.27 3.63 -12.49
N TYR A 372 -6.68 3.08 -11.36
CA TYR A 372 -5.78 2.46 -10.39
C TYR A 372 -5.60 0.96 -10.59
N ASP A 373 -6.31 0.36 -11.55
CA ASP A 373 -6.13 -1.05 -11.88
C ASP A 373 -4.87 -1.19 -12.74
N GLY A 374 -4.09 -2.22 -12.52
CA GLY A 374 -2.89 -2.51 -13.29
C GLY A 374 -3.22 -2.60 -14.78
N GLU A 375 -2.40 -1.96 -15.63
CA GLU A 375 -2.64 -1.87 -17.07
C GLU A 375 -2.75 -3.26 -17.71
N LEU A 376 -1.89 -4.18 -17.29
CA LEU A 376 -1.91 -5.57 -17.75
C LEU A 376 -3.18 -6.31 -17.33
N GLY A 377 -3.73 -6.01 -16.13
CA GLY A 377 -5.01 -6.56 -15.70
C GLY A 377 -6.18 -6.07 -16.56
N ARG A 378 -6.20 -4.78 -16.90
CA ARG A 378 -7.20 -4.22 -17.81
C ARG A 378 -7.14 -4.82 -19.20
N GLU A 379 -5.93 -4.93 -19.76
CA GLU A 379 -5.70 -5.51 -21.07
C GLU A 379 -6.22 -6.96 -21.13
N GLN A 380 -5.99 -7.74 -20.09
CA GLN A 380 -6.47 -9.12 -19.98
C GLN A 380 -8.00 -9.22 -19.98
N HIS A 381 -8.68 -8.21 -19.46
CA HIS A 381 -10.14 -8.12 -19.44
C HIS A 381 -10.72 -7.35 -20.63
N ASN A 382 -9.91 -6.99 -21.62
CA ASN A 382 -10.29 -6.16 -22.77
C ASN A 382 -10.86 -4.79 -22.38
N PHE A 383 -10.38 -4.20 -21.29
CA PHE A 383 -10.70 -2.85 -20.90
C PHE A 383 -9.76 -1.83 -21.56
N PRO A 384 -10.19 -0.56 -21.65
CA PRO A 384 -9.35 0.50 -22.22
C PRO A 384 -8.02 0.65 -21.49
N THR A 385 -6.98 0.99 -22.24
CA THR A 385 -5.68 1.39 -21.66
C THR A 385 -5.81 2.67 -20.84
N SER A 386 -4.80 3.00 -20.01
CA SER A 386 -4.80 4.23 -19.22
C SER A 386 -4.90 5.47 -20.10
N ALA A 387 -4.34 5.43 -21.31
CA ALA A 387 -4.36 6.54 -22.28
C ALA A 387 -5.74 6.76 -22.91
N GLU A 388 -6.58 5.72 -22.94
CA GLU A 388 -7.93 5.77 -23.52
C GLU A 388 -9.01 6.09 -22.49
N LEU A 389 -8.65 6.13 -21.20
CA LEU A 389 -9.59 6.50 -20.15
C LEU A 389 -9.83 8.01 -20.14
N PRO A 390 -11.07 8.47 -19.94
CA PRO A 390 -11.34 9.89 -19.78
C PRO A 390 -10.54 10.49 -18.62
N ALA A 391 -10.18 11.76 -18.79
CA ALA A 391 -9.33 12.47 -17.83
C ALA A 391 -9.97 12.63 -16.46
#